data_b02da8d17f3209738aba16f87f8f255b
#
_entry.id   b02da8d17f3209738aba16f87f8f255b
#
_cell.length_a   1.000
_cell.length_b   1.000
_cell.length_c   1.000
_cell.angle_alpha   90.00
_cell.angle_beta   90.00
_cell.angle_gamma   90.00
#
_symmetry.space_group_name_H-M   'P 1'
#
loop_
_entity.id
_entity.type
_entity.pdbx_description
1 polymer ?
#
loop_
_entity_poly.entity_id
_entity_poly.type
_entity_poly.pdbx_seq_one_letter_code
_entity_poly.pdbx_strand_id
1 'polypeptide(L)'
;MNRIFAAAILFFSCCVIAYGQQNKVVQTTSDRNDIPELIPVFRNGKYGYINTAGRLMIPSKFNLALFFTEDCNLTQSPNEKIRLYGKKDYATVEIDKVAYRIDKTGKALYRYKNEDLGRCKKDFQMPAFTIYKNGENYGLVKKDLQGAADLSQVYIIPQYQYLFVMDSDDRENPMIIAIKNDKFGVVDKNNRVVIGFEYEDIKKNLSWKEAHLFEVSQDGKKYFFMDKASNKYQIKMRSQN
;
A
#
# COMPACT_ATOMS: atom_id res chain seq x y z
N MET A 1 54.44 -71.25 16.64
CA MET A 1 54.34 -69.94 17.23
C MET A 1 53.68 -69.02 16.15
N ASN A 2 52.36 -68.98 16.09
CA ASN A 2 51.65 -68.23 15.11
C ASN A 2 50.92 -67.09 15.86
N ARG A 3 51.26 -65.88 15.52
CA ARG A 3 50.52 -64.68 15.99
C ARG A 3 49.56 -64.24 14.89
N ILE A 4 48.28 -64.33 15.18
CA ILE A 4 47.20 -63.83 14.33
C ILE A 4 47.00 -62.33 14.68
N PHE A 5 47.19 -61.46 13.70
CA PHE A 5 46.80 -60.04 13.82
C PHE A 5 45.35 -59.87 13.35
N ALA A 6 44.50 -59.49 14.26
CA ALA A 6 43.15 -59.09 13.96
C ALA A 6 43.14 -57.61 13.56
N ALA A 7 42.72 -57.32 12.33
CA ALA A 7 42.49 -55.93 11.84
C ALA A 7 41.10 -55.55 12.19
N ALA A 8 40.97 -54.55 13.06
CA ALA A 8 39.65 -53.88 13.37
C ALA A 8 39.34 -52.83 12.29
N ILE A 9 38.30 -53.08 11.51
CA ILE A 9 37.78 -52.14 10.53
C ILE A 9 36.81 -51.20 11.26
N LEU A 10 37.20 -49.94 11.47
CA LEU A 10 36.35 -48.87 11.97
C LEU A 10 35.48 -48.34 10.83
N PHE A 11 34.19 -48.65 10.84
CA PHE A 11 33.19 -48.00 9.99
C PHE A 11 32.92 -46.60 10.54
N PHE A 12 33.43 -45.60 9.85
CA PHE A 12 33.01 -44.20 10.07
C PHE A 12 31.66 -43.98 9.36
N SER A 13 30.58 -44.03 10.13
CA SER A 13 29.27 -43.65 9.68
C SER A 13 29.21 -42.13 9.58
N CYS A 14 29.27 -41.61 8.37
CA CYS A 14 29.11 -40.18 8.07
C CYS A 14 27.62 -39.84 8.11
N CYS A 15 27.12 -39.39 9.28
CA CYS A 15 25.79 -38.80 9.38
C CYS A 15 25.79 -37.43 8.67
N VAL A 16 25.32 -37.41 7.43
CA VAL A 16 24.98 -36.16 6.74
C VAL A 16 23.72 -35.60 7.36
N ILE A 17 23.88 -34.64 8.26
CA ILE A 17 22.73 -33.85 8.76
C ILE A 17 22.35 -32.89 7.66
N ALA A 18 21.30 -33.23 6.90
CA ALA A 18 20.63 -32.29 6.00
C ALA A 18 19.93 -31.20 6.82
N TYR A 19 20.54 -30.03 6.92
CA TYR A 19 19.88 -28.83 7.38
C TYR A 19 18.84 -28.40 6.33
N GLY A 20 17.62 -28.90 6.47
CA GLY A 20 16.47 -28.34 5.79
C GLY A 20 16.23 -26.92 6.31
N GLN A 21 16.61 -25.91 5.54
CA GLN A 21 16.13 -24.54 5.77
C GLN A 21 14.62 -24.53 5.53
N GLN A 22 13.85 -24.72 6.60
CA GLN A 22 12.46 -24.31 6.62
C GLN A 22 12.44 -22.79 6.56
N ASN A 23 12.14 -22.25 5.37
CA ASN A 23 11.71 -20.87 5.21
C ASN A 23 10.42 -20.70 6.01
N LYS A 24 10.57 -20.35 7.29
CA LYS A 24 9.47 -19.89 8.12
C LYS A 24 8.98 -18.59 7.50
N VAL A 25 7.91 -18.68 6.72
CA VAL A 25 7.09 -17.51 6.38
C VAL A 25 6.60 -16.97 7.71
N VAL A 26 7.25 -15.94 8.21
CA VAL A 26 6.76 -15.16 9.35
C VAL A 26 5.53 -14.43 8.83
N GLN A 27 4.36 -15.02 9.01
CA GLN A 27 3.11 -14.32 8.90
C GLN A 27 3.09 -13.30 10.05
N THR A 28 3.47 -12.07 9.74
CA THR A 28 3.23 -10.92 10.62
C THR A 28 1.73 -10.69 10.66
N THR A 29 1.09 -11.11 11.75
CA THR A 29 -0.35 -10.99 12.01
C THR A 29 -0.79 -9.54 12.28
N SER A 30 0.09 -8.55 12.15
CA SER A 30 -0.20 -7.15 12.49
C SER A 30 -0.93 -6.36 11.37
N ASP A 31 -0.91 -6.83 10.14
CA ASP A 31 -1.35 -6.01 8.99
C ASP A 31 -2.86 -6.06 8.69
N ARG A 32 -3.63 -6.96 9.32
CA ARG A 32 -5.09 -7.07 9.06
C ARG A 32 -5.92 -5.97 9.73
N ASN A 33 -5.40 -5.31 10.76
CA ASN A 33 -6.14 -4.29 11.50
C ASN A 33 -6.12 -2.91 10.85
N ASP A 34 -5.30 -2.73 9.79
CA ASP A 34 -5.09 -1.43 9.15
C ASP A 34 -5.95 -1.23 7.89
N ILE A 35 -6.60 -2.29 7.38
CA ILE A 35 -7.43 -2.17 6.18
C ILE A 35 -8.80 -1.57 6.56
N PRO A 36 -9.24 -0.49 5.87
CA PRO A 36 -10.52 0.14 6.16
C PRO A 36 -11.70 -0.83 6.02
N GLU A 37 -12.69 -0.68 6.91
CA GLU A 37 -13.95 -1.43 6.86
C GLU A 37 -14.71 -1.19 5.55
N LEU A 38 -14.63 0.04 5.02
CA LEU A 38 -15.26 0.46 3.77
C LEU A 38 -14.22 0.98 2.78
N ILE A 39 -14.20 0.37 1.60
CA ILE A 39 -13.26 0.64 0.53
C ILE A 39 -14.02 1.24 -0.66
N PRO A 40 -13.63 2.42 -1.18
CA PRO A 40 -14.29 3.02 -2.33
C PRO A 40 -14.04 2.17 -3.58
N VAL A 41 -15.07 1.97 -4.39
CA VAL A 41 -14.98 1.22 -5.65
C VAL A 41 -15.74 1.91 -6.76
N PHE A 42 -15.16 1.89 -7.96
CA PHE A 42 -15.78 2.45 -9.16
C PHE A 42 -16.58 1.38 -9.89
N ARG A 43 -17.86 1.69 -10.18
CA ARG A 43 -18.73 0.81 -10.95
C ARG A 43 -19.78 1.62 -11.72
N ASN A 44 -19.96 1.31 -13.00
CA ASN A 44 -20.97 1.97 -13.86
C ASN A 44 -20.89 3.52 -13.85
N GLY A 45 -19.65 4.05 -13.92
CA GLY A 45 -19.43 5.50 -13.97
C GLY A 45 -19.54 6.23 -12.64
N LYS A 46 -19.76 5.54 -11.53
CA LYS A 46 -19.91 6.13 -10.18
C LYS A 46 -19.16 5.33 -9.13
N TYR A 47 -18.78 6.00 -8.05
CA TYR A 47 -18.21 5.39 -6.87
C TYR A 47 -19.27 4.97 -5.86
N GLY A 48 -19.07 3.83 -5.22
CA GLY A 48 -19.74 3.33 -4.04
C GLY A 48 -18.72 2.76 -3.06
N TYR A 49 -19.15 2.01 -2.05
CA TYR A 49 -18.25 1.39 -1.10
C TYR A 49 -18.56 -0.09 -0.90
N ILE A 50 -17.51 -0.90 -0.82
CA ILE A 50 -17.58 -2.31 -0.43
C ILE A 50 -16.96 -2.53 0.95
N ASN A 51 -17.33 -3.61 1.61
CA ASN A 51 -16.58 -4.12 2.75
C ASN A 51 -15.39 -5.00 2.28
N THR A 52 -14.56 -5.43 3.23
CA THR A 52 -13.39 -6.29 2.98
C THR A 52 -13.75 -7.65 2.35
N ALA A 53 -15.00 -8.10 2.47
CA ALA A 53 -15.50 -9.31 1.80
C ALA A 53 -15.94 -9.07 0.35
N GLY A 54 -15.85 -7.84 -0.18
CA GLY A 54 -16.27 -7.47 -1.55
C GLY A 54 -17.78 -7.23 -1.71
N ARG A 55 -18.53 -7.16 -0.59
CA ARG A 55 -19.97 -6.86 -0.61
C ARG A 55 -20.20 -5.35 -0.73
N LEU A 56 -21.07 -4.93 -1.66
CA LEU A 56 -21.46 -3.53 -1.80
C LEU A 56 -22.30 -3.09 -0.59
N MET A 57 -21.77 -2.14 0.17
CA MET A 57 -22.39 -1.58 1.38
C MET A 57 -23.09 -0.25 1.09
N ILE A 58 -22.45 0.62 0.31
CA ILE A 58 -23.03 1.88 -0.15
C ILE A 58 -23.10 1.82 -1.68
N PRO A 59 -24.31 1.94 -2.27
CA PRO A 59 -24.51 1.88 -3.71
C PRO A 59 -23.66 2.91 -4.47
N SER A 60 -23.25 2.57 -5.71
CA SER A 60 -22.47 3.46 -6.58
C SER A 60 -23.35 4.63 -7.04
N LYS A 61 -23.12 5.81 -6.47
CA LYS A 61 -23.88 7.04 -6.73
C LYS A 61 -23.03 8.31 -6.73
N PHE A 62 -21.76 8.24 -6.26
CA PHE A 62 -20.89 9.39 -6.12
C PHE A 62 -20.04 9.61 -7.37
N ASN A 63 -19.72 10.86 -7.70
CA ASN A 63 -18.79 11.20 -8.78
C ASN A 63 -17.35 10.97 -8.37
N LEU A 64 -17.03 11.17 -7.07
CA LEU A 64 -15.76 10.86 -6.41
C LEU A 64 -16.06 10.26 -5.04
N ALA A 65 -15.23 9.36 -4.55
CA ALA A 65 -15.26 8.87 -3.18
C ALA A 65 -13.85 8.61 -2.66
N LEU A 66 -13.54 9.16 -1.49
CA LEU A 66 -12.28 8.95 -0.78
C LEU A 66 -12.47 7.94 0.36
N PHE A 67 -11.39 7.49 0.97
CA PHE A 67 -11.45 6.64 2.16
C PHE A 67 -12.07 7.37 3.36
N PHE A 68 -12.54 6.62 4.34
CA PHE A 68 -12.96 7.12 5.63
C PHE A 68 -11.72 7.50 6.44
N THR A 69 -11.29 8.74 6.29
CA THR A 69 -10.06 9.29 6.87
C THR A 69 -10.31 10.64 7.52
N GLU A 70 -9.36 11.06 8.38
CA GLU A 70 -9.40 12.40 8.96
C GLU A 70 -9.21 13.47 7.89
N ASP A 71 -10.07 14.50 7.92
CA ASP A 71 -9.88 15.75 7.20
C ASP A 71 -9.34 16.81 8.15
N CYS A 72 -8.05 17.07 8.04
CA CYS A 72 -7.34 18.01 8.90
C CYS A 72 -7.89 19.44 8.79
N ASN A 73 -8.37 19.87 7.63
CA ASN A 73 -8.95 21.22 7.48
C ASN A 73 -10.27 21.34 8.26
N LEU A 74 -11.06 20.27 8.30
CA LEU A 74 -12.30 20.28 9.08
C LEU A 74 -12.03 20.08 10.59
N THR A 75 -11.07 19.22 11.00
CA THR A 75 -10.73 19.10 12.42
C THR A 75 -10.15 20.37 13.01
N GLN A 76 -9.56 21.24 12.19
CA GLN A 76 -9.07 22.58 12.54
C GLN A 76 -10.06 23.71 12.18
N SER A 77 -11.32 23.38 11.89
CA SER A 77 -12.36 24.37 11.57
C SER A 77 -12.48 25.44 12.68
N PRO A 78 -12.63 26.73 12.32
CA PRO A 78 -12.98 27.78 13.28
C PRO A 78 -14.36 27.52 13.92
N ASN A 79 -15.24 26.80 13.23
CA ASN A 79 -16.55 26.39 13.73
C ASN A 79 -16.47 25.04 14.44
N GLU A 80 -16.55 25.02 15.77
CA GLU A 80 -16.44 23.82 16.59
C GLU A 80 -17.43 22.71 16.22
N LYS A 81 -18.65 23.07 15.83
CA LYS A 81 -19.68 22.10 15.42
C LYS A 81 -19.30 21.34 14.16
N ILE A 82 -18.45 21.92 13.31
CA ILE A 82 -18.02 21.31 12.05
C ILE A 82 -16.84 20.35 12.28
N ARG A 83 -16.03 20.54 13.33
CA ARG A 83 -14.86 19.70 13.64
C ARG A 83 -15.23 18.21 13.74
N LEU A 84 -16.47 17.89 14.13
CA LEU A 84 -16.98 16.53 14.17
C LEU A 84 -16.83 15.83 12.81
N TYR A 85 -17.19 16.52 11.73
CA TYR A 85 -17.16 15.95 10.37
C TYR A 85 -15.73 15.75 9.82
N GLY A 86 -14.72 16.35 10.46
CA GLY A 86 -13.31 16.12 10.14
C GLY A 86 -12.77 14.76 10.60
N LYS A 87 -13.47 14.01 11.46
CA LYS A 87 -13.02 12.73 12.02
C LYS A 87 -13.04 11.61 10.98
N LYS A 88 -12.30 10.52 11.27
CA LYS A 88 -12.18 9.32 10.42
C LYS A 88 -13.48 8.50 10.27
N ASP A 89 -14.54 8.84 11.01
CA ASP A 89 -15.85 8.21 10.87
C ASP A 89 -16.62 8.68 9.62
N TYR A 90 -16.07 9.65 8.91
CA TYR A 90 -16.68 10.24 7.72
C TYR A 90 -15.72 10.13 6.54
N ALA A 91 -16.30 9.99 5.34
CA ALA A 91 -15.58 10.02 4.07
C ALA A 91 -15.98 11.25 3.24
N THR A 92 -15.02 11.79 2.48
CA THR A 92 -15.32 12.81 1.48
C THR A 92 -15.82 12.15 0.20
N VAL A 93 -16.96 12.64 -0.29
CA VAL A 93 -17.53 12.26 -1.59
C VAL A 93 -17.90 13.49 -2.38
N GLU A 94 -17.99 13.35 -3.70
CA GLU A 94 -18.55 14.37 -4.59
C GLU A 94 -19.86 13.89 -5.18
N ILE A 95 -20.88 14.77 -5.13
CA ILE A 95 -22.17 14.62 -5.80
C ILE A 95 -22.38 15.88 -6.63
N ASP A 96 -22.51 15.75 -7.94
CA ASP A 96 -22.77 16.85 -8.88
C ASP A 96 -21.84 18.08 -8.66
N LYS A 97 -20.53 17.80 -8.58
CA LYS A 97 -19.44 18.78 -8.35
C LYS A 97 -19.47 19.46 -6.98
N VAL A 98 -20.24 18.96 -6.04
CA VAL A 98 -20.29 19.46 -4.66
C VAL A 98 -19.74 18.41 -3.71
N ALA A 99 -18.78 18.80 -2.88
CA ALA A 99 -18.16 17.93 -1.89
C ALA A 99 -19.01 17.83 -0.62
N TYR A 100 -19.10 16.62 -0.09
CA TYR A 100 -19.81 16.28 1.14
C TYR A 100 -18.98 15.36 2.03
N ARG A 101 -19.24 15.41 3.35
CA ARG A 101 -18.86 14.34 4.27
C ARG A 101 -20.06 13.42 4.47
N ILE A 102 -19.85 12.13 4.26
CA ILE A 102 -20.86 11.08 4.47
C ILE A 102 -20.50 10.22 5.66
N ASP A 103 -21.49 9.64 6.32
CA ASP A 103 -21.30 8.56 7.30
C ASP A 103 -21.14 7.18 6.63
N LYS A 104 -20.92 6.15 7.44
CA LYS A 104 -20.76 4.75 6.97
C LYS A 104 -22.04 4.14 6.37
N THR A 105 -23.19 4.81 6.46
CA THR A 105 -24.42 4.42 5.76
C THR A 105 -24.52 5.04 4.36
N GLY A 106 -23.64 6.01 4.05
CA GLY A 106 -23.66 6.76 2.80
C GLY A 106 -24.60 7.96 2.82
N LYS A 107 -25.04 8.38 4.02
CA LYS A 107 -25.84 9.60 4.21
C LYS A 107 -24.92 10.83 4.23
N ALA A 108 -25.21 11.82 3.39
CA ALA A 108 -24.52 13.12 3.41
C ALA A 108 -24.96 13.91 4.65
N LEU A 109 -23.99 14.27 5.50
CA LEU A 109 -24.22 14.96 6.77
C LEU A 109 -23.69 16.39 6.78
N TYR A 110 -22.65 16.66 5.98
CA TYR A 110 -22.05 17.98 5.90
C TYR A 110 -21.69 18.28 4.44
N ARG A 111 -22.04 19.49 3.97
CA ARG A 111 -21.61 20.06 2.70
C ARG A 111 -20.43 20.99 2.95
N TYR A 112 -19.34 20.81 2.22
CA TYR A 112 -18.17 21.68 2.36
C TYR A 112 -18.49 23.15 2.07
N LYS A 113 -17.95 24.03 2.90
CA LYS A 113 -17.99 25.47 2.77
C LYS A 113 -16.61 26.05 3.08
N ASN A 114 -16.18 27.03 2.30
CA ASN A 114 -14.84 27.62 2.45
C ASN A 114 -14.64 28.26 3.83
N GLU A 115 -15.68 28.90 4.38
CA GLU A 115 -15.66 29.53 5.70
C GLU A 115 -15.44 28.56 6.87
N ASP A 116 -15.74 27.27 6.66
CA ASP A 116 -15.56 26.23 7.67
C ASP A 116 -14.19 25.57 7.64
N LEU A 117 -13.35 25.86 6.62
CA LEU A 117 -12.05 25.24 6.49
C LEU A 117 -11.02 25.92 7.39
N GLY A 118 -10.49 25.17 8.34
CA GLY A 118 -9.35 25.57 9.13
C GLY A 118 -8.02 25.33 8.39
N ARG A 119 -6.94 25.86 8.93
CA ARG A 119 -5.59 25.65 8.40
C ARG A 119 -5.00 24.39 8.98
N CYS A 120 -4.82 23.36 8.15
CA CYS A 120 -4.09 22.16 8.53
C CYS A 120 -2.62 22.48 8.83
N LYS A 121 -2.17 22.18 10.06
CA LYS A 121 -0.80 22.43 10.52
C LYS A 121 0.09 21.19 10.35
N LYS A 122 -0.23 20.30 9.40
CA LYS A 122 0.67 19.17 9.13
C LYS A 122 1.98 19.71 8.56
N ASP A 123 3.07 19.49 9.28
CA ASP A 123 4.40 19.83 8.81
C ASP A 123 4.74 19.00 7.57
N PHE A 124 5.26 19.68 6.56
CA PHE A 124 5.79 18.97 5.39
C PHE A 124 6.99 18.14 5.84
N GLN A 125 6.87 16.84 5.73
CA GLN A 125 7.96 15.92 6.00
C GLN A 125 8.61 15.50 4.69
N MET A 126 9.89 15.82 4.51
CA MET A 126 10.65 15.37 3.34
C MET A 126 10.75 13.85 3.34
N PRO A 127 10.57 13.17 2.18
CA PRO A 127 10.86 11.75 2.05
C PRO A 127 12.29 11.42 2.48
N ALA A 128 12.50 10.32 3.20
CA ALA A 128 13.83 9.88 3.63
C ALA A 128 14.68 9.33 2.48
N PHE A 129 14.04 8.94 1.38
CA PHE A 129 14.67 8.33 0.21
C PHE A 129 14.41 9.14 -1.05
N THR A 130 15.30 8.98 -2.02
CA THR A 130 15.14 9.52 -3.37
C THR A 130 15.58 8.51 -4.42
N ILE A 131 15.05 8.69 -5.62
CA ILE A 131 15.38 7.87 -6.78
C ILE A 131 16.62 8.47 -7.43
N TYR A 132 17.54 7.61 -7.86
CA TYR A 132 18.65 8.01 -8.71
C TYR A 132 18.74 7.14 -9.96
N LYS A 133 19.29 7.71 -11.04
CA LYS A 133 19.43 7.05 -12.34
C LYS A 133 20.88 6.73 -12.60
N ASN A 134 21.15 5.54 -13.14
CA ASN A 134 22.44 5.17 -13.70
C ASN A 134 22.21 4.43 -15.02
N GLY A 135 22.71 4.98 -16.13
CA GLY A 135 22.34 4.54 -17.47
C GLY A 135 20.83 4.67 -17.69
N GLU A 136 20.17 3.61 -18.15
CA GLU A 136 18.73 3.57 -18.39
C GLU A 136 17.92 3.10 -17.18
N ASN A 137 18.59 2.68 -16.08
CA ASN A 137 17.95 2.09 -14.92
C ASN A 137 17.90 3.03 -13.73
N TYR A 138 16.89 2.82 -12.89
CA TYR A 138 16.64 3.57 -11.66
C TYR A 138 16.90 2.69 -10.42
N GLY A 139 17.44 3.34 -9.38
CA GLY A 139 17.70 2.77 -8.06
C GLY A 139 17.19 3.68 -6.95
N LEU A 140 17.38 3.26 -5.70
CA LEU A 140 16.95 3.96 -4.49
C LEU A 140 18.15 4.25 -3.59
N VAL A 141 18.27 5.50 -3.13
CA VAL A 141 19.25 5.93 -2.14
C VAL A 141 18.58 6.68 -1.00
N LYS A 142 19.22 6.73 0.15
CA LYS A 142 18.83 7.62 1.23
C LYS A 142 19.13 9.06 0.85
N LYS A 143 18.35 10.01 1.35
CA LYS A 143 18.68 11.43 1.30
C LYS A 143 19.63 11.78 2.44
N ASP A 144 20.58 12.68 2.17
CA ASP A 144 21.40 13.32 3.20
C ASP A 144 20.58 14.36 4.01
N LEU A 145 21.23 15.02 4.96
CA LEU A 145 20.62 16.04 5.80
C LEU A 145 20.16 17.29 5.01
N GLN A 146 20.74 17.53 3.83
CA GLN A 146 20.39 18.61 2.91
C GLN A 146 19.27 18.20 1.94
N GLY A 147 18.87 16.93 1.95
CA GLY A 147 17.83 16.38 1.08
C GLY A 147 18.33 15.94 -0.30
N ALA A 148 19.66 15.91 -0.52
CA ALA A 148 20.28 15.38 -1.73
C ALA A 148 20.44 13.84 -1.68
N ALA A 149 20.71 13.23 -2.84
CA ALA A 149 20.96 11.79 -2.93
C ALA A 149 22.30 11.42 -2.29
N ASP A 150 22.28 10.58 -1.26
CA ASP A 150 23.49 10.03 -0.65
C ASP A 150 23.89 8.71 -1.32
N LEU A 151 24.79 8.79 -2.29
CA LEU A 151 25.28 7.61 -3.03
C LEU A 151 26.13 6.65 -2.18
N SER A 152 26.49 7.01 -0.94
CA SER A 152 27.12 6.07 0.00
C SER A 152 26.08 5.13 0.65
N GLN A 153 24.79 5.47 0.59
CA GLN A 153 23.68 4.72 1.18
C GLN A 153 22.70 4.24 0.10
N VAL A 154 23.17 3.32 -0.76
CA VAL A 154 22.36 2.70 -1.80
C VAL A 154 21.54 1.55 -1.20
N TYR A 155 20.22 1.64 -1.35
CA TYR A 155 19.26 0.61 -0.92
C TYR A 155 18.82 -0.31 -2.06
N ILE A 156 18.59 0.28 -3.24
CA ILE A 156 18.29 -0.49 -4.45
C ILE A 156 19.27 -0.05 -5.54
N ILE A 157 20.10 -0.96 -6.01
CA ILE A 157 20.99 -0.71 -7.15
C ILE A 157 20.13 -0.47 -8.40
N PRO A 158 20.59 0.36 -9.38
CA PRO A 158 19.82 0.64 -10.58
C PRO A 158 19.53 -0.62 -11.39
N GLN A 159 18.27 -1.03 -11.44
CA GLN A 159 17.82 -2.25 -12.12
C GLN A 159 16.38 -2.18 -12.63
N TYR A 160 15.66 -1.10 -12.33
CA TYR A 160 14.26 -0.91 -12.73
C TYR A 160 14.15 0.12 -13.84
N GLN A 161 13.18 -0.07 -14.75
CA GLN A 161 12.85 0.88 -15.80
C GLN A 161 12.26 2.19 -15.25
N TYR A 162 11.64 2.10 -14.06
CA TYR A 162 11.06 3.22 -13.33
C TYR A 162 10.89 2.89 -11.86
N LEU A 163 10.97 3.91 -11.01
CA LEU A 163 10.64 3.82 -9.58
C LEU A 163 9.81 5.05 -9.17
N PHE A 164 8.91 4.86 -8.21
CA PHE A 164 8.16 5.93 -7.57
C PHE A 164 7.98 5.59 -6.07
N VAL A 165 8.52 6.43 -5.19
CA VAL A 165 8.36 6.29 -3.73
C VAL A 165 6.97 6.76 -3.37
N MET A 166 6.14 5.88 -2.81
CA MET A 166 4.78 6.22 -2.41
C MET A 166 4.78 7.05 -1.12
N ASP A 167 3.82 7.96 -1.01
CA ASP A 167 3.58 8.68 0.24
C ASP A 167 3.19 7.72 1.35
N SER A 168 3.78 7.93 2.54
CA SER A 168 3.56 7.13 3.73
C SER A 168 3.83 7.96 4.98
N ASP A 169 3.16 7.63 6.08
CA ASP A 169 3.51 8.17 7.40
C ASP A 169 4.78 7.49 7.95
N ASP A 170 5.08 6.25 7.54
CA ASP A 170 6.36 5.58 7.81
C ASP A 170 7.39 5.92 6.72
N ARG A 171 8.15 6.99 6.95
CA ARG A 171 9.17 7.50 6.02
C ARG A 171 10.37 6.58 5.88
N GLU A 172 10.67 5.80 6.92
CA GLU A 172 11.84 4.90 6.93
C GLU A 172 11.55 3.56 6.23
N ASN A 173 10.29 3.20 6.03
CA ASN A 173 9.89 1.97 5.34
C ASN A 173 8.88 2.23 4.21
N PRO A 174 9.28 3.01 3.17
CA PRO A 174 8.40 3.34 2.07
C PRO A 174 8.07 2.11 1.23
N MET A 175 6.89 2.13 0.60
CA MET A 175 6.58 1.28 -0.54
C MET A 175 6.97 2.00 -1.82
N ILE A 176 7.47 1.24 -2.80
CA ILE A 176 8.01 1.79 -4.04
C ILE A 176 7.33 1.08 -5.20
N ILE A 177 6.58 1.83 -6.01
CA ILE A 177 6.11 1.33 -7.31
C ILE A 177 7.32 1.22 -8.22
N ALA A 178 7.47 0.06 -8.85
CA ALA A 178 8.57 -0.22 -9.76
C ALA A 178 8.05 -0.79 -11.09
N ILE A 179 8.78 -0.52 -12.19
CA ILE A 179 8.54 -1.14 -13.50
C ILE A 179 9.72 -2.03 -13.84
N LYS A 180 9.40 -3.30 -14.16
CA LYS A 180 10.36 -4.30 -14.63
C LYS A 180 9.73 -5.11 -15.75
N ASN A 181 10.42 -5.23 -16.90
CA ASN A 181 9.90 -5.88 -18.12
C ASN A 181 8.52 -5.33 -18.53
N ASP A 182 8.37 -4.00 -18.52
CA ASP A 182 7.16 -3.25 -18.88
C ASP A 182 5.92 -3.58 -18.02
N LYS A 183 6.12 -4.19 -16.84
CA LYS A 183 5.07 -4.46 -15.86
C LYS A 183 5.31 -3.73 -14.56
N PHE A 184 4.22 -3.26 -13.96
CA PHE A 184 4.20 -2.64 -12.66
C PHE A 184 4.19 -3.68 -11.54
N GLY A 185 4.92 -3.38 -10.49
CA GLY A 185 4.93 -4.09 -9.23
C GLY A 185 5.24 -3.13 -8.08
N VAL A 186 5.29 -3.66 -6.87
CA VAL A 186 5.69 -2.88 -5.68
C VAL A 186 6.82 -3.62 -4.98
N VAL A 187 7.84 -2.88 -4.58
CA VAL A 187 8.95 -3.37 -3.76
C VAL A 187 9.07 -2.54 -2.48
N ASP A 188 9.68 -3.11 -1.44
CA ASP A 188 10.11 -2.37 -0.26
C ASP A 188 11.51 -1.75 -0.46
N LYS A 189 11.98 -0.95 0.51
CA LYS A 189 13.32 -0.34 0.46
C LYS A 189 14.47 -1.35 0.39
N ASN A 190 14.25 -2.59 0.83
CA ASN A 190 15.25 -3.66 0.78
C ASN A 190 15.15 -4.48 -0.51
N ASN A 191 14.45 -3.96 -1.51
CA ASN A 191 14.24 -4.60 -2.80
C ASN A 191 13.47 -5.94 -2.74
N ARG A 192 12.68 -6.17 -1.67
CA ARG A 192 11.79 -7.33 -1.60
C ARG A 192 10.51 -7.03 -2.35
N VAL A 193 10.09 -7.95 -3.21
CA VAL A 193 8.84 -7.84 -3.96
C VAL A 193 7.66 -7.98 -3.00
N VAL A 194 6.81 -6.95 -2.95
CA VAL A 194 5.58 -6.89 -2.17
C VAL A 194 4.38 -7.24 -3.05
N ILE A 195 4.31 -6.63 -4.25
CA ILE A 195 3.34 -6.95 -5.30
C ILE A 195 4.11 -7.36 -6.54
N GLY A 196 3.76 -8.49 -7.14
CA GLY A 196 4.44 -9.05 -8.31
C GLY A 196 4.37 -8.14 -9.55
N PHE A 197 5.35 -8.29 -10.45
CA PHE A 197 5.43 -7.52 -11.71
C PHE A 197 4.51 -8.14 -12.78
N GLU A 198 3.20 -7.96 -12.61
CA GLU A 198 2.18 -8.53 -13.50
C GLU A 198 1.09 -7.53 -13.90
N TYR A 199 1.16 -6.29 -13.40
CA TYR A 199 0.13 -5.28 -13.61
C TYR A 199 0.48 -4.33 -14.75
N GLU A 200 -0.56 -3.85 -15.46
CA GLU A 200 -0.44 -2.82 -16.50
C GLU A 200 -0.31 -1.42 -15.90
N ASP A 201 -0.87 -1.20 -14.70
CA ASP A 201 -0.75 0.06 -13.98
C ASP A 201 -0.93 -0.11 -12.47
N ILE A 202 -0.27 0.76 -11.71
CA ILE A 202 -0.48 0.97 -10.27
C ILE A 202 -0.57 2.47 -10.03
N LYS A 203 -1.69 2.92 -9.43
CA LYS A 203 -1.94 4.34 -9.18
C LYS A 203 -0.94 4.95 -8.22
N LYS A 204 -0.39 6.10 -8.60
CA LYS A 204 0.46 6.96 -7.77
C LYS A 204 -0.42 7.93 -6.97
N ASN A 205 -1.21 7.40 -6.05
CA ASN A 205 -2.16 8.15 -5.23
C ASN A 205 -1.91 7.93 -3.73
N LEU A 206 -2.78 8.46 -2.89
CA LEU A 206 -2.65 8.39 -1.43
C LEU A 206 -3.22 7.09 -0.82
N SER A 207 -3.67 6.13 -1.63
CA SER A 207 -4.33 4.92 -1.13
C SER A 207 -3.45 4.09 -0.20
N TRP A 208 -2.13 4.06 -0.45
CA TRP A 208 -1.18 3.45 0.45
C TRP A 208 -1.11 4.16 1.80
N LYS A 209 -0.99 5.49 1.80
CA LYS A 209 -0.92 6.31 3.00
C LYS A 209 -2.22 6.26 3.83
N GLU A 210 -3.36 6.31 3.15
CA GLU A 210 -4.67 6.44 3.80
C GLU A 210 -5.28 5.10 4.22
N ALA A 211 -4.90 4.01 3.55
CA ALA A 211 -5.61 2.73 3.68
C ALA A 211 -4.71 1.49 3.64
N HIS A 212 -3.39 1.65 3.51
CA HIS A 212 -2.44 0.55 3.28
C HIS A 212 -2.82 -0.37 2.11
N LEU A 213 -3.40 0.23 1.06
CA LEU A 213 -3.85 -0.44 -0.14
C LEU A 213 -3.16 0.11 -1.39
N PHE A 214 -2.86 -0.76 -2.33
CA PHE A 214 -2.41 -0.42 -3.67
C PHE A 214 -3.60 -0.46 -4.63
N GLU A 215 -3.80 0.57 -5.43
CA GLU A 215 -4.82 0.58 -6.48
C GLU A 215 -4.16 0.12 -7.78
N VAL A 216 -4.47 -1.11 -8.20
CA VAL A 216 -3.80 -1.83 -9.29
C VAL A 216 -4.75 -2.15 -10.43
N SER A 217 -4.21 -2.31 -11.66
CA SER A 217 -4.96 -2.71 -12.84
C SER A 217 -4.21 -3.76 -13.66
N GLN A 218 -4.90 -4.79 -14.10
CA GLN A 218 -4.37 -5.82 -15.00
C GLN A 218 -4.55 -5.47 -16.50
N ASP A 219 -5.42 -4.51 -16.82
CA ASP A 219 -5.77 -4.13 -18.20
C ASP A 219 -5.59 -2.62 -18.48
N GLY A 220 -5.07 -1.86 -17.50
CA GLY A 220 -4.92 -0.41 -17.57
C GLY A 220 -6.24 0.38 -17.54
N LYS A 221 -7.39 -0.30 -17.37
CA LYS A 221 -8.74 0.30 -17.44
C LYS A 221 -9.56 0.07 -16.18
N LYS A 222 -9.54 -1.15 -15.64
CA LYS A 222 -10.29 -1.54 -14.44
C LYS A 222 -9.32 -1.67 -13.28
N TYR A 223 -9.60 -0.91 -12.22
CA TYR A 223 -8.79 -0.88 -11.02
C TYR A 223 -9.49 -1.58 -9.87
N PHE A 224 -8.70 -2.18 -9.01
CA PHE A 224 -9.12 -2.74 -7.73
C PHE A 224 -8.02 -2.52 -6.68
N PHE A 225 -8.38 -2.63 -5.42
CA PHE A 225 -7.41 -2.49 -4.35
C PHE A 225 -6.79 -3.82 -3.95
N MET A 226 -5.54 -3.75 -3.50
CA MET A 226 -4.76 -4.90 -3.03
C MET A 226 -3.93 -4.49 -1.82
N ASP A 227 -3.83 -5.38 -0.82
CA ASP A 227 -2.95 -5.20 0.33
C ASP A 227 -1.56 -5.84 0.12
N LYS A 228 -0.65 -5.68 1.08
CA LYS A 228 0.69 -6.30 1.07
C LYS A 228 0.67 -7.84 0.99
N ALA A 229 -0.39 -8.46 1.48
CA ALA A 229 -0.57 -9.91 1.45
C ALA A 229 -1.19 -10.41 0.13
N SER A 230 -1.33 -9.51 -0.85
CA SER A 230 -1.94 -9.78 -2.16
C SER A 230 -3.43 -10.15 -2.10
N ASN A 231 -4.13 -9.80 -1.00
CA ASN A 231 -5.58 -9.91 -0.95
C ASN A 231 -6.22 -8.85 -1.83
N LYS A 232 -7.20 -9.26 -2.67
CA LYS A 232 -7.88 -8.39 -3.63
C LYS A 232 -9.21 -7.89 -3.05
N TYR A 233 -9.43 -6.57 -3.15
CA TYR A 233 -10.65 -5.89 -2.71
C TYR A 233 -11.37 -5.31 -3.92
N GLN A 234 -12.39 -6.01 -4.37
CA GLN A 234 -13.24 -5.65 -5.51
C GLN A 234 -14.66 -6.17 -5.30
N ILE A 235 -15.62 -5.66 -6.06
CA ILE A 235 -17.00 -6.14 -5.99
C ILE A 235 -17.05 -7.62 -6.39
N LYS A 236 -17.51 -8.48 -5.50
CA LYS A 236 -17.86 -9.86 -5.84
C LYS A 236 -19.20 -9.87 -6.58
N MET A 237 -19.19 -10.28 -7.83
CA MET A 237 -20.43 -10.59 -8.53
C MET A 237 -21.07 -11.79 -7.83
N ARG A 238 -22.37 -11.70 -7.49
CA ARG A 238 -23.11 -12.89 -7.07
C ARG A 238 -23.03 -13.89 -8.23
N SER A 239 -22.52 -15.11 -7.98
CA SER A 239 -22.74 -16.21 -8.87
C SER A 239 -24.26 -16.36 -9.02
N GLN A 240 -24.78 -16.18 -10.22
CA GLN A 240 -26.15 -16.59 -10.54
C GLN A 240 -26.15 -18.12 -10.46
N ASN A 241 -26.68 -18.66 -9.36
CA ASN A 241 -27.11 -20.06 -9.29
C ASN A 241 -28.46 -20.16 -9.93
#